data_ea0e300b62c29d4212d82ffe198c6b9f
#
_entry.id   ea0e300b62c29d4212d82ffe198c6b9f
#
_cell.length_a   1.000
_cell.length_b   1.000
_cell.length_c   1.000
_cell.angle_alpha   90.00
_cell.angle_beta   90.00
_cell.angle_gamma   90.00
#
_symmetry.space_group_name_H-M   'P 1'
#
loop_
_entity.id
_entity.type
_entity.pdbx_description
1 polymer ?
#
loop_
_entity_poly.entity_id
_entity_poly.type
_entity_poly.pdbx_seq_one_letter_code
_entity_poly.pdbx_strand_id
1 'polypeptide(L)'
;MSEKLKVGILGATGMVGQRFISLLENHPWFEVVTVAASPRSAGKTYEEAVGGRWKMDTPMPEAVKKLVVMDIHEVEKVAATVDFVFSAVDMTKDEIKAIEEEYAKTETPVVSNNSAHRWTPDVPMVVPEINPEHFDVIEFQKKRLGTKRGFVAVKPNCSIQSYAPVLTAWKEFEPYEVVATTYQAISGAGKTFKDWPEMEHNIIPYIGGEEEKSEKEPLRLWGKIEDGVIVPATTPVITCQCVRVPVLNGHTAAVFVKFRKNPTKEQL
;
A
#
# COMPACT_ATOMS: atom_id res chain seq x y z
N MET A 1 -22.98 11.89 -15.66
CA MET A 1 -21.81 11.41 -14.89
C MET A 1 -22.01 9.92 -14.71
N SER A 2 -21.00 9.09 -14.96
CA SER A 2 -21.10 7.65 -14.65
C SER A 2 -21.32 7.45 -13.15
N GLU A 3 -22.06 6.43 -12.76
CA GLU A 3 -22.24 6.04 -11.36
C GLU A 3 -20.87 5.74 -10.75
N LYS A 4 -20.61 6.23 -9.53
CA LYS A 4 -19.35 5.98 -8.84
C LYS A 4 -19.28 4.51 -8.40
N LEU A 5 -18.09 3.93 -8.44
CA LEU A 5 -17.87 2.60 -7.87
C LEU A 5 -17.95 2.65 -6.34
N LYS A 6 -18.65 1.69 -5.78
CA LYS A 6 -18.83 1.52 -4.34
C LYS A 6 -17.62 0.85 -3.71
N VAL A 7 -17.02 1.51 -2.73
CA VAL A 7 -15.77 1.06 -2.13
C VAL A 7 -15.96 0.70 -0.66
N GLY A 8 -15.37 -0.44 -0.26
CA GLY A 8 -15.22 -0.83 1.13
C GLY A 8 -13.81 -0.56 1.63
N ILE A 9 -13.67 -0.17 2.90
CA ILE A 9 -12.38 -0.01 3.57
C ILE A 9 -12.24 -1.07 4.65
N LEU A 10 -11.35 -2.02 4.45
CA LEU A 10 -10.99 -3.04 5.44
C LEU A 10 -9.88 -2.50 6.35
N GLY A 11 -10.06 -2.59 7.66
CA GLY A 11 -9.17 -1.94 8.64
C GLY A 11 -9.43 -0.44 8.78
N ALA A 12 -10.67 -0.01 8.57
CA ALA A 12 -11.09 1.39 8.47
C ALA A 12 -10.74 2.27 9.69
N THR A 13 -10.66 1.68 10.89
CA THR A 13 -10.38 2.43 12.13
C THR A 13 -8.90 2.70 12.39
N GLY A 14 -8.00 2.03 11.67
CA GLY A 14 -6.56 2.25 11.71
C GLY A 14 -6.13 3.51 10.95
N MET A 15 -4.90 3.99 11.18
CA MET A 15 -4.39 5.22 10.54
C MET A 15 -4.44 5.18 9.01
N VAL A 16 -4.08 4.06 8.40
CA VAL A 16 -4.11 3.91 6.94
C VAL A 16 -5.54 3.86 6.42
N GLY A 17 -6.45 3.16 7.10
CA GLY A 17 -7.87 3.16 6.77
C GLY A 17 -8.49 4.56 6.83
N GLN A 18 -8.16 5.33 7.87
CA GLN A 18 -8.56 6.74 7.99
C GLN A 18 -8.00 7.60 6.84
N ARG A 19 -6.76 7.33 6.41
CA ARG A 19 -6.15 8.03 5.26
C ARG A 19 -6.89 7.72 3.96
N PHE A 20 -7.26 6.45 3.71
CA PHE A 20 -8.11 6.11 2.56
C PHE A 20 -9.43 6.90 2.59
N ILE A 21 -10.11 6.90 3.72
CA ILE A 21 -11.39 7.60 3.88
C ILE A 21 -11.23 9.11 3.60
N SER A 22 -10.19 9.73 4.14
CA SER A 22 -9.90 11.15 3.92
C SER A 22 -9.61 11.46 2.44
N LEU A 23 -8.81 10.61 1.77
CA LEU A 23 -8.43 10.80 0.36
C LEU A 23 -9.57 10.51 -0.62
N LEU A 24 -10.52 9.67 -0.24
CA LEU A 24 -11.67 9.31 -1.06
C LEU A 24 -12.86 10.26 -0.87
N GLU A 25 -12.78 11.22 0.05
CA GLU A 25 -13.79 12.25 0.17
C GLU A 25 -13.92 13.04 -1.15
N ASN A 26 -15.13 13.11 -1.68
CA ASN A 26 -15.42 13.76 -2.96
C ASN A 26 -14.64 13.22 -4.17
N HIS A 27 -14.14 11.97 -4.10
CA HIS A 27 -13.42 11.37 -5.21
C HIS A 27 -14.31 11.26 -6.46
N PRO A 28 -13.80 11.56 -7.67
CA PRO A 28 -14.63 11.62 -8.87
C PRO A 28 -15.20 10.26 -9.30
N TRP A 29 -14.54 9.15 -8.98
CA TRP A 29 -14.88 7.81 -9.44
C TRP A 29 -15.31 6.85 -8.35
N PHE A 30 -14.99 7.12 -7.08
CA PHE A 30 -15.20 6.21 -5.97
C PHE A 30 -16.05 6.84 -4.87
N GLU A 31 -16.85 6.01 -4.22
CA GLU A 31 -17.64 6.37 -3.04
C GLU A 31 -17.44 5.33 -1.93
N VAL A 32 -17.01 5.76 -0.76
CA VAL A 32 -16.90 4.88 0.41
C VAL A 32 -18.29 4.62 0.97
N VAL A 33 -18.78 3.39 0.81
CA VAL A 33 -20.11 2.98 1.28
C VAL A 33 -20.04 1.99 2.44
N THR A 34 -18.89 1.36 2.66
CA THR A 34 -18.71 0.32 3.69
C THR A 34 -17.38 0.51 4.41
N VAL A 35 -17.43 0.42 5.71
CA VAL A 35 -16.27 0.42 6.60
C VAL A 35 -16.28 -0.86 7.43
N ALA A 36 -15.19 -1.62 7.38
CA ALA A 36 -15.06 -2.86 8.13
C ALA A 36 -13.80 -2.85 9.00
N ALA A 37 -13.90 -3.44 10.18
CA ALA A 37 -12.81 -3.50 11.14
C ALA A 37 -12.93 -4.77 12.01
N SER A 38 -12.10 -4.86 13.07
CA SER A 38 -12.14 -5.98 14.00
C SER A 38 -13.51 -6.11 14.70
N PRO A 39 -13.87 -7.30 15.21
CA PRO A 39 -15.13 -7.53 15.93
C PRO A 39 -15.39 -6.53 17.08
N ARG A 40 -14.33 -5.98 17.70
CA ARG A 40 -14.46 -4.97 18.75
C ARG A 40 -15.08 -3.66 18.30
N SER A 41 -14.96 -3.33 17.03
CA SER A 41 -15.50 -2.11 16.42
C SER A 41 -16.82 -2.35 15.72
N ALA A 42 -17.13 -3.59 15.35
CA ALA A 42 -18.34 -3.95 14.62
C ALA A 42 -19.62 -3.57 15.38
N GLY A 43 -20.65 -3.16 14.64
CA GLY A 43 -21.95 -2.74 15.17
C GLY A 43 -22.03 -1.30 15.69
N LYS A 44 -20.91 -0.60 15.80
CA LYS A 44 -20.84 0.83 16.17
C LYS A 44 -20.89 1.70 14.92
N THR A 45 -21.32 2.95 15.05
CA THR A 45 -21.08 3.93 13.99
C THR A 45 -19.57 4.15 13.84
N TYR A 46 -19.14 4.56 12.65
CA TYR A 46 -17.72 4.77 12.39
C TYR A 46 -17.12 5.82 13.35
N GLU A 47 -17.85 6.91 13.60
CA GLU A 47 -17.45 7.96 14.54
C GLU A 47 -17.24 7.38 15.98
N GLU A 48 -18.17 6.57 16.45
CA GLU A 48 -18.07 5.90 17.77
C GLU A 48 -16.91 4.89 17.79
N ALA A 49 -16.73 4.11 16.71
CA ALA A 49 -15.67 3.11 16.61
C ALA A 49 -14.27 3.75 16.60
N VAL A 50 -14.11 4.89 15.94
CA VAL A 50 -12.88 5.68 15.97
C VAL A 50 -12.68 6.35 17.33
N GLY A 51 -13.75 6.87 17.93
CA GLY A 51 -13.77 7.30 19.33
C GLY A 51 -12.67 8.31 19.70
N GLY A 52 -12.54 9.40 18.98
CA GLY A 52 -11.53 10.45 19.23
C GLY A 52 -10.10 10.10 18.76
N ARG A 53 -9.91 8.93 18.12
CA ARG A 53 -8.62 8.49 17.53
C ARG A 53 -8.50 8.85 16.05
N TRP A 54 -9.26 9.83 15.58
CA TRP A 54 -9.08 10.38 14.24
C TRP A 54 -7.73 11.10 14.16
N LYS A 55 -6.87 10.68 13.23
CA LYS A 55 -5.47 11.11 13.14
C LYS A 55 -5.18 11.98 11.90
N MET A 56 -6.20 12.27 11.11
CA MET A 56 -6.05 13.11 9.93
C MET A 56 -6.18 14.58 10.30
N ASP A 57 -5.48 15.45 9.56
CA ASP A 57 -5.53 16.91 9.73
C ASP A 57 -6.87 17.49 9.23
N THR A 58 -7.54 16.77 8.32
CA THR A 58 -8.89 17.12 7.85
C THR A 58 -9.96 16.52 8.77
N PRO A 59 -11.14 17.16 8.88
CA PRO A 59 -12.27 16.58 9.61
C PRO A 59 -12.64 15.20 9.04
N MET A 60 -13.24 14.36 9.88
CA MET A 60 -13.83 13.11 9.43
C MET A 60 -14.98 13.41 8.45
N PRO A 61 -14.98 12.81 7.23
CA PRO A 61 -16.04 13.07 6.25
C PRO A 61 -17.43 12.72 6.78
N GLU A 62 -18.40 13.61 6.60
CA GLU A 62 -19.78 13.43 7.10
C GLU A 62 -20.45 12.16 6.54
N ALA A 63 -20.15 11.81 5.28
CA ALA A 63 -20.72 10.65 4.61
C ALA A 63 -20.38 9.32 5.32
N VAL A 64 -19.24 9.23 6.01
CA VAL A 64 -18.81 7.98 6.65
C VAL A 64 -19.08 7.93 8.14
N LYS A 65 -19.31 9.06 8.81
CA LYS A 65 -19.50 9.13 10.27
C LYS A 65 -20.56 8.17 10.79
N LYS A 66 -21.69 8.07 10.08
CA LYS A 66 -22.85 7.27 10.48
C LYS A 66 -22.88 5.87 9.89
N LEU A 67 -21.90 5.50 9.06
CA LEU A 67 -21.79 4.12 8.57
C LEU A 67 -21.57 3.19 9.75
N VAL A 68 -22.31 2.10 9.79
CA VAL A 68 -22.12 1.06 10.80
C VAL A 68 -20.91 0.23 10.40
N VAL A 69 -19.94 0.12 11.31
CA VAL A 69 -18.75 -0.70 11.08
C VAL A 69 -19.15 -2.16 11.03
N MET A 70 -18.78 -2.84 9.94
CA MET A 70 -19.01 -4.27 9.78
C MET A 70 -17.84 -5.07 10.35
N ASP A 71 -18.10 -6.31 10.75
CA ASP A 71 -17.01 -7.24 11.08
C ASP A 71 -16.30 -7.66 9.79
N ILE A 72 -14.98 -7.51 9.77
CA ILE A 72 -14.15 -7.87 8.61
C ILE A 72 -14.24 -9.36 8.26
N HIS A 73 -14.56 -10.22 9.22
CA HIS A 73 -14.73 -11.66 9.00
C HIS A 73 -16.09 -12.03 8.41
N GLU A 74 -17.06 -11.11 8.36
CA GLU A 74 -18.32 -11.31 7.63
C GLU A 74 -18.13 -11.02 6.13
N VAL A 75 -17.18 -11.73 5.51
CA VAL A 75 -16.67 -11.47 4.16
C VAL A 75 -17.77 -11.32 3.13
N GLU A 76 -18.69 -12.28 3.05
CA GLU A 76 -19.80 -12.25 2.07
C GLU A 76 -20.73 -11.04 2.27
N LYS A 77 -21.01 -10.69 3.53
CA LYS A 77 -21.85 -9.53 3.84
C LYS A 77 -21.20 -8.22 3.40
N VAL A 78 -19.91 -8.06 3.68
CA VAL A 78 -19.15 -6.87 3.26
C VAL A 78 -19.07 -6.83 1.73
N ALA A 79 -18.68 -7.92 1.11
CA ALA A 79 -18.55 -8.07 -0.35
C ALA A 79 -19.84 -7.71 -1.11
N ALA A 80 -21.00 -8.09 -0.56
CA ALA A 80 -22.29 -7.81 -1.18
C ALA A 80 -22.64 -6.30 -1.27
N THR A 81 -21.93 -5.44 -0.56
CA THR A 81 -22.20 -4.00 -0.50
C THR A 81 -21.31 -3.16 -1.41
N VAL A 82 -20.24 -3.74 -1.98
CA VAL A 82 -19.17 -3.00 -2.63
C VAL A 82 -18.80 -3.56 -4.00
N ASP A 83 -18.19 -2.72 -4.83
CA ASP A 83 -17.59 -3.15 -6.08
C ASP A 83 -16.17 -3.67 -5.89
N PHE A 84 -15.42 -3.13 -4.95
CA PHE A 84 -14.09 -3.57 -4.54
C PHE A 84 -13.73 -3.03 -3.15
N VAL A 85 -12.62 -3.50 -2.58
CA VAL A 85 -12.16 -3.05 -1.27
C VAL A 85 -10.71 -2.57 -1.30
N PHE A 86 -10.42 -1.54 -0.50
CA PHE A 86 -9.06 -1.24 -0.04
C PHE A 86 -8.79 -1.95 1.27
N SER A 87 -7.66 -2.64 1.37
CA SER A 87 -7.25 -3.35 2.58
C SER A 87 -6.09 -2.65 3.29
N ALA A 88 -6.31 -2.34 4.56
CA ALA A 88 -5.35 -1.78 5.51
C ALA A 88 -5.48 -2.47 6.88
N VAL A 89 -5.69 -3.77 6.86
CA VAL A 89 -5.89 -4.58 8.07
C VAL A 89 -4.59 -4.74 8.86
N ASP A 90 -4.70 -4.87 10.16
CA ASP A 90 -3.58 -5.07 11.09
C ASP A 90 -3.73 -6.46 11.74
N MET A 91 -3.06 -7.43 11.16
CA MET A 91 -3.07 -8.85 11.53
C MET A 91 -1.71 -9.47 11.20
N THR A 92 -1.50 -10.74 11.52
CA THR A 92 -0.34 -11.48 11.03
C THR A 92 -0.35 -11.60 9.50
N LYS A 93 0.82 -11.79 8.89
CA LYS A 93 0.90 -11.91 7.43
C LYS A 93 0.04 -13.04 6.86
N ASP A 94 -0.04 -14.15 7.58
CA ASP A 94 -0.82 -15.31 7.13
C ASP A 94 -2.33 -15.05 7.22
N GLU A 95 -2.78 -14.39 8.30
CA GLU A 95 -4.18 -13.97 8.44
C GLU A 95 -4.55 -12.93 7.36
N ILE A 96 -3.65 -11.97 7.06
CA ILE A 96 -3.88 -11.00 5.98
C ILE A 96 -4.03 -11.70 4.64
N LYS A 97 -3.12 -12.65 4.32
CA LYS A 97 -3.23 -13.42 3.08
C LYS A 97 -4.55 -14.17 2.99
N ALA A 98 -4.93 -14.84 4.06
CA ALA A 98 -6.16 -15.61 4.09
C ALA A 98 -7.40 -14.72 3.85
N ILE A 99 -7.54 -13.64 4.62
CA ILE A 99 -8.71 -12.78 4.54
C ILE A 99 -8.80 -12.04 3.18
N GLU A 100 -7.67 -11.55 2.65
CA GLU A 100 -7.65 -10.89 1.35
C GLU A 100 -8.00 -11.84 0.20
N GLU A 101 -7.55 -13.10 0.24
CA GLU A 101 -7.96 -14.12 -0.73
C GLU A 101 -9.42 -14.55 -0.55
N GLU A 102 -9.95 -14.58 0.67
CA GLU A 102 -11.38 -14.85 0.91
C GLU A 102 -12.25 -13.77 0.26
N TYR A 103 -11.91 -12.47 0.42
CA TYR A 103 -12.60 -11.39 -0.30
C TYR A 103 -12.48 -11.56 -1.81
N ALA A 104 -11.31 -11.86 -2.33
CA ALA A 104 -11.13 -12.09 -3.77
C ALA A 104 -12.02 -13.24 -4.27
N LYS A 105 -12.16 -14.33 -3.52
CA LYS A 105 -13.01 -15.47 -3.86
C LYS A 105 -14.51 -15.13 -3.90
N THR A 106 -14.96 -14.08 -3.25
CA THR A 106 -16.34 -13.56 -3.41
C THR A 106 -16.52 -12.69 -4.65
N GLU A 107 -15.58 -12.74 -5.59
CA GLU A 107 -15.53 -11.89 -6.79
C GLU A 107 -15.31 -10.39 -6.50
N THR A 108 -14.81 -10.07 -5.30
CA THR A 108 -14.51 -8.71 -4.87
C THR A 108 -13.01 -8.43 -5.03
N PRO A 109 -12.59 -7.55 -5.95
CA PRO A 109 -11.20 -7.15 -6.06
C PRO A 109 -10.68 -6.50 -4.76
N VAL A 110 -9.47 -6.83 -4.38
CA VAL A 110 -8.79 -6.30 -3.20
C VAL A 110 -7.55 -5.49 -3.62
N VAL A 111 -7.53 -4.22 -3.26
CA VAL A 111 -6.33 -3.36 -3.42
C VAL A 111 -5.70 -3.18 -2.05
N SER A 112 -4.58 -3.84 -1.82
CA SER A 112 -3.99 -3.94 -0.47
C SER A 112 -2.83 -2.99 -0.26
N ASN A 113 -2.85 -2.31 0.90
CA ASN A 113 -1.70 -1.56 1.41
C ASN A 113 -0.71 -2.46 2.17
N ASN A 114 -1.10 -3.68 2.50
CA ASN A 114 -0.33 -4.59 3.34
C ASN A 114 0.86 -5.21 2.60
N SER A 115 1.85 -5.67 3.37
CA SER A 115 3.04 -6.31 2.80
C SER A 115 2.88 -7.81 2.58
N ALA A 116 1.78 -8.42 3.04
CA ALA A 116 1.62 -9.86 3.09
C ALA A 116 1.73 -10.53 1.71
N HIS A 117 1.08 -9.98 0.71
CA HIS A 117 1.06 -10.51 -0.66
C HIS A 117 2.16 -9.95 -1.59
N ARG A 118 3.03 -9.05 -1.13
CA ARG A 118 4.03 -8.43 -2.02
C ARG A 118 4.95 -9.41 -2.73
N TRP A 119 5.14 -10.59 -2.14
CA TRP A 119 6.00 -11.65 -2.69
C TRP A 119 5.21 -12.89 -3.15
N THR A 120 3.89 -12.84 -3.14
CA THR A 120 3.06 -13.89 -3.75
C THR A 120 3.29 -13.84 -5.28
N PRO A 121 3.68 -14.94 -5.92
CA PRO A 121 4.20 -14.93 -7.29
C PRO A 121 3.25 -14.31 -8.32
N ASP A 122 1.95 -14.60 -8.23
CA ASP A 122 0.89 -14.15 -9.13
C ASP A 122 0.10 -12.93 -8.62
N VAL A 123 0.58 -12.27 -7.57
CA VAL A 123 -0.02 -11.02 -7.07
C VAL A 123 0.78 -9.84 -7.60
N PRO A 124 0.18 -8.93 -8.37
CA PRO A 124 0.86 -7.76 -8.87
C PRO A 124 1.13 -6.76 -7.73
N MET A 125 2.39 -6.37 -7.60
CA MET A 125 2.81 -5.22 -6.79
C MET A 125 3.05 -4.06 -7.74
N VAL A 126 2.23 -3.01 -7.67
CA VAL A 126 2.14 -2.01 -8.73
C VAL A 126 2.34 -0.58 -8.22
N VAL A 127 3.12 0.15 -8.98
CA VAL A 127 3.10 1.62 -9.09
C VAL A 127 2.70 1.91 -10.53
N PRO A 128 1.51 2.47 -10.80
CA PRO A 128 0.97 2.57 -12.16
C PRO A 128 1.88 3.27 -13.17
N GLU A 129 2.72 4.21 -12.71
CA GLU A 129 3.70 4.92 -13.52
C GLU A 129 4.93 4.08 -13.87
N ILE A 130 5.13 2.93 -13.20
CA ILE A 130 6.34 2.10 -13.34
C ILE A 130 6.03 0.83 -14.12
N ASN A 131 5.02 0.08 -13.71
CA ASN A 131 4.79 -1.30 -14.14
C ASN A 131 3.30 -1.67 -14.29
N PRO A 132 2.50 -0.89 -15.02
CA PRO A 132 1.08 -1.20 -15.21
C PRO A 132 0.86 -2.56 -15.88
N GLU A 133 1.82 -3.03 -16.71
CA GLU A 133 1.80 -4.34 -17.36
C GLU A 133 1.79 -5.51 -16.36
N HIS A 134 2.20 -5.31 -15.12
CA HIS A 134 2.11 -6.36 -14.10
C HIS A 134 0.67 -6.75 -13.75
N PHE A 135 -0.32 -5.93 -14.09
CA PHE A 135 -1.73 -6.33 -13.95
C PHE A 135 -2.10 -7.53 -14.83
N ASP A 136 -1.37 -7.83 -15.89
CA ASP A 136 -1.62 -9.00 -16.75
C ASP A 136 -1.47 -10.33 -15.99
N VAL A 137 -0.70 -10.36 -14.90
CA VAL A 137 -0.56 -11.55 -14.05
C VAL A 137 -1.86 -11.92 -13.33
N ILE A 138 -2.81 -10.99 -13.21
CA ILE A 138 -4.11 -11.22 -12.56
C ILE A 138 -4.89 -12.37 -13.22
N GLU A 139 -4.75 -12.58 -14.53
CA GLU A 139 -5.43 -13.67 -15.22
C GLU A 139 -4.94 -15.05 -14.75
N PHE A 140 -3.68 -15.16 -14.33
CA PHE A 140 -3.14 -16.39 -13.72
C PHE A 140 -3.60 -16.51 -12.26
N GLN A 141 -3.62 -15.42 -11.52
CA GLN A 141 -4.12 -15.40 -10.15
C GLN A 141 -5.59 -15.82 -10.08
N LYS A 142 -6.45 -15.31 -10.98
CA LYS A 142 -7.86 -15.70 -11.08
C LYS A 142 -8.03 -17.20 -11.32
N LYS A 143 -7.19 -17.80 -12.17
CA LYS A 143 -7.20 -19.27 -12.40
C LYS A 143 -6.86 -20.02 -11.11
N ARG A 144 -5.85 -19.57 -10.35
CA ARG A 144 -5.49 -20.17 -9.06
C ARG A 144 -6.60 -20.04 -8.02
N LEU A 145 -7.24 -18.86 -7.93
CA LEU A 145 -8.29 -18.57 -6.97
C LEU A 145 -9.66 -19.16 -7.37
N GLY A 146 -9.84 -19.50 -8.65
CA GLY A 146 -11.12 -19.96 -9.21
C GLY A 146 -12.13 -18.81 -9.39
N THR A 147 -11.66 -17.58 -9.61
CA THR A 147 -12.49 -16.38 -9.74
C THR A 147 -12.58 -15.91 -11.19
N LYS A 148 -13.57 -15.07 -11.49
CA LYS A 148 -13.73 -14.39 -12.78
C LYS A 148 -13.36 -12.92 -12.69
N ARG A 149 -13.70 -12.27 -11.57
CA ARG A 149 -13.49 -10.85 -11.32
C ARG A 149 -12.58 -10.59 -10.13
N GLY A 150 -12.66 -11.40 -9.09
CA GLY A 150 -11.93 -11.21 -7.84
C GLY A 150 -10.43 -11.46 -7.99
N PHE A 151 -9.63 -10.58 -7.42
CA PHE A 151 -8.17 -10.66 -7.36
C PHE A 151 -7.62 -9.84 -6.19
N VAL A 152 -6.35 -10.03 -5.88
CA VAL A 152 -5.58 -9.20 -4.96
C VAL A 152 -4.50 -8.48 -5.75
N ALA A 153 -4.38 -7.17 -5.56
CA ALA A 153 -3.25 -6.36 -6.01
C ALA A 153 -2.68 -5.57 -4.83
N VAL A 154 -1.38 -5.33 -4.81
CA VAL A 154 -0.73 -4.67 -3.68
C VAL A 154 0.10 -3.47 -4.12
N LYS A 155 0.24 -2.49 -3.23
CA LYS A 155 1.24 -1.44 -3.40
C LYS A 155 2.57 -1.84 -2.74
N PRO A 156 3.71 -1.32 -3.23
CA PRO A 156 5.01 -1.55 -2.61
C PRO A 156 5.16 -0.78 -1.28
N ASN A 157 6.31 -0.94 -0.66
CA ASN A 157 6.74 -0.16 0.50
C ASN A 157 6.67 1.35 0.21
N CYS A 158 6.30 2.13 1.23
CA CYS A 158 6.11 3.57 1.08
C CYS A 158 7.44 4.31 0.80
N SER A 159 8.55 3.87 1.37
CA SER A 159 9.84 4.56 1.23
C SER A 159 10.40 4.48 -0.18
N ILE A 160 10.23 3.33 -0.88
CA ILE A 160 10.77 3.18 -2.23
C ILE A 160 10.08 4.07 -3.26
N GLN A 161 8.85 4.49 -2.99
CA GLN A 161 8.10 5.37 -3.88
C GLN A 161 8.71 6.78 -3.96
N SER A 162 9.63 7.14 -3.06
CA SER A 162 10.37 8.39 -3.12
C SER A 162 11.49 8.39 -4.17
N TYR A 163 11.95 7.22 -4.63
CA TYR A 163 13.07 7.13 -5.58
C TYR A 163 12.86 6.16 -6.75
N ALA A 164 12.04 5.11 -6.60
CA ALA A 164 11.82 4.13 -7.68
C ALA A 164 11.22 4.75 -8.96
N PRO A 165 10.27 5.69 -8.92
CA PRO A 165 9.79 6.36 -10.13
C PRO A 165 10.89 7.11 -10.88
N VAL A 166 11.76 7.83 -10.15
CA VAL A 166 12.89 8.57 -10.73
C VAL A 166 13.88 7.61 -11.39
N LEU A 167 14.28 6.55 -10.69
CA LEU A 167 15.17 5.54 -11.26
C LEU A 167 14.54 4.84 -12.48
N THR A 168 13.23 4.70 -12.51
CA THR A 168 12.51 4.15 -13.67
C THR A 168 12.62 5.05 -14.88
N ALA A 169 12.48 6.36 -14.71
CA ALA A 169 12.67 7.34 -15.77
C ALA A 169 14.10 7.30 -16.36
N TRP A 170 15.07 6.96 -15.53
CA TRP A 170 16.49 6.88 -15.90
C TRP A 170 16.97 5.50 -16.36
N LYS A 171 16.06 4.54 -16.57
CA LYS A 171 16.42 3.17 -17.02
C LYS A 171 17.22 3.13 -18.33
N GLU A 172 16.99 4.08 -19.22
CA GLU A 172 17.73 4.18 -20.48
C GLU A 172 19.25 4.38 -20.30
N PHE A 173 19.66 4.96 -19.16
CA PHE A 173 21.08 5.15 -18.80
C PHE A 173 21.69 3.94 -18.10
N GLU A 174 20.93 2.85 -17.95
CA GLU A 174 21.36 1.58 -17.37
C GLU A 174 21.98 1.74 -15.97
N PRO A 175 21.17 2.15 -14.96
CA PRO A 175 21.63 2.18 -13.58
C PRO A 175 22.05 0.76 -13.17
N TYR A 176 23.24 0.62 -12.57
CA TYR A 176 23.76 -0.68 -12.15
C TYR A 176 24.07 -0.79 -10.66
N GLU A 177 24.28 0.31 -9.98
CA GLU A 177 24.51 0.38 -8.54
C GLU A 177 23.79 1.59 -7.96
N VAL A 178 23.04 1.36 -6.89
CA VAL A 178 22.27 2.38 -6.18
C VAL A 178 22.59 2.29 -4.68
N VAL A 179 22.96 3.40 -4.09
CA VAL A 179 23.08 3.53 -2.63
C VAL A 179 22.04 4.55 -2.17
N ALA A 180 21.09 4.11 -1.36
CA ALA A 180 20.00 4.95 -0.88
C ALA A 180 20.02 5.06 0.64
N THR A 181 19.71 6.24 1.16
CA THR A 181 19.37 6.45 2.56
C THR A 181 17.97 7.04 2.62
N THR A 182 17.03 6.34 3.25
CA THR A 182 15.67 6.84 3.40
C THR A 182 15.50 7.51 4.77
N TYR A 183 14.91 8.69 4.76
CA TYR A 183 14.51 9.43 5.96
C TYR A 183 13.00 9.28 6.11
N GLN A 184 12.60 8.38 7.03
CA GLN A 184 11.21 7.95 7.12
C GLN A 184 10.47 8.65 8.24
N ALA A 185 9.34 9.27 7.89
CA ALA A 185 8.44 9.95 8.82
C ALA A 185 7.76 8.99 9.81
N ILE A 186 7.42 9.49 10.99
CA ILE A 186 6.80 8.69 12.06
C ILE A 186 5.41 8.16 11.71
N SER A 187 4.67 8.82 10.81
CA SER A 187 3.38 8.31 10.32
C SER A 187 3.51 6.97 9.60
N GLY A 188 4.69 6.65 9.04
CA GLY A 188 4.98 5.32 8.50
C GLY A 188 4.96 4.19 9.53
N ALA A 189 5.11 4.52 10.83
CA ALA A 189 4.91 3.61 11.95
C ALA A 189 3.48 3.67 12.53
N GLY A 190 2.54 4.35 11.88
CA GLY A 190 1.18 4.54 12.36
C GLY A 190 1.08 5.47 13.58
N LYS A 191 2.07 6.33 13.82
CA LYS A 191 2.19 7.18 15.01
C LYS A 191 2.20 8.66 14.68
N THR A 192 1.86 9.45 15.67
CA THR A 192 2.05 10.91 15.69
C THR A 192 3.03 11.27 16.81
N PHE A 193 3.49 12.52 16.90
CA PHE A 193 4.32 12.95 18.03
C PHE A 193 3.58 12.83 19.38
N LYS A 194 2.26 12.98 19.39
CA LYS A 194 1.46 12.74 20.59
C LYS A 194 1.54 11.29 21.08
N ASP A 195 1.60 10.32 20.13
CA ASP A 195 1.69 8.89 20.46
C ASP A 195 3.14 8.45 20.71
N TRP A 196 4.10 9.25 20.26
CA TRP A 196 5.54 8.93 20.29
C TRP A 196 6.39 10.18 20.53
N PRO A 197 6.26 10.82 21.72
CA PRO A 197 6.97 12.06 22.02
C PRO A 197 8.50 11.91 22.05
N GLU A 198 9.03 10.71 22.31
CA GLU A 198 10.47 10.43 22.32
C GLU A 198 11.12 10.60 20.93
N MET A 199 10.33 10.69 19.89
CA MET A 199 10.83 10.98 18.54
C MET A 199 11.10 12.48 18.30
N GLU A 200 10.59 13.37 19.14
CA GLU A 200 10.96 14.78 19.06
C GLU A 200 12.47 14.94 19.29
N HIS A 201 13.15 15.58 18.34
CA HIS A 201 14.60 15.79 18.37
C HIS A 201 15.45 14.50 18.36
N ASN A 202 14.90 13.37 17.91
CA ASN A 202 15.58 12.08 17.91
C ASN A 202 15.52 11.41 16.53
N ILE A 203 16.46 10.50 16.27
CA ILE A 203 16.46 9.63 15.09
C ILE A 203 16.65 8.18 15.52
N ILE A 204 16.08 7.24 14.74
CA ILE A 204 16.36 5.82 14.88
C ILE A 204 17.11 5.38 13.62
N PRO A 205 18.38 5.00 13.73
CA PRO A 205 19.26 4.76 12.56
C PRO A 205 18.97 3.44 11.83
N TYR A 206 18.09 2.61 12.36
CA TYR A 206 17.71 1.31 11.76
C TYR A 206 16.23 1.02 11.98
N ILE A 207 15.51 0.70 10.92
CA ILE A 207 14.11 0.28 10.98
C ILE A 207 14.03 -1.19 10.54
N GLY A 208 13.68 -2.08 11.45
CA GLY A 208 13.68 -3.52 11.22
C GLY A 208 12.91 -3.95 9.98
N GLY A 209 13.59 -4.62 9.05
CA GLY A 209 13.02 -5.14 7.81
C GLY A 209 12.74 -4.11 6.70
N GLU A 210 13.01 -2.81 6.91
CA GLU A 210 12.78 -1.79 5.89
C GLU A 210 13.90 -1.78 4.84
N GLU A 211 15.14 -2.03 5.23
CA GLU A 211 16.29 -2.07 4.32
C GLU A 211 16.11 -3.18 3.27
N GLU A 212 15.76 -4.40 3.71
CA GLU A 212 15.51 -5.52 2.80
C GLU A 212 14.36 -5.23 1.80
N LYS A 213 13.29 -4.59 2.24
CA LYS A 213 12.21 -4.16 1.34
C LYS A 213 12.71 -3.13 0.34
N SER A 214 13.48 -2.15 0.80
CA SER A 214 14.01 -1.07 -0.03
C SER A 214 15.01 -1.57 -1.08
N GLU A 215 15.72 -2.66 -0.81
CA GLU A 215 16.67 -3.28 -1.72
C GLU A 215 15.98 -4.21 -2.75
N LYS A 216 14.94 -4.92 -2.34
CA LYS A 216 14.32 -5.99 -3.16
C LYS A 216 13.06 -5.56 -3.90
N GLU A 217 12.19 -4.75 -3.29
CA GLU A 217 10.91 -4.40 -3.90
C GLU A 217 11.06 -3.62 -5.21
N PRO A 218 12.02 -2.68 -5.39
CA PRO A 218 12.24 -2.04 -6.69
C PRO A 218 12.55 -3.05 -7.80
N LEU A 219 13.33 -4.09 -7.50
CA LEU A 219 13.65 -5.13 -8.47
C LEU A 219 12.41 -5.92 -8.90
N ARG A 220 11.45 -6.13 -7.99
CA ARG A 220 10.17 -6.74 -8.34
C ARG A 220 9.31 -5.80 -9.19
N LEU A 221 9.30 -4.48 -8.93
CA LEU A 221 8.61 -3.52 -9.78
C LEU A 221 9.17 -3.50 -11.21
N TRP A 222 10.47 -3.70 -11.37
CA TRP A 222 11.15 -3.77 -12.66
C TRP A 222 11.24 -5.19 -13.23
N GLY A 223 10.59 -6.14 -12.59
CA GLY A 223 10.51 -7.53 -13.01
C GLY A 223 9.71 -7.73 -14.29
N LYS A 224 9.53 -8.97 -14.66
CA LYS A 224 8.73 -9.40 -15.81
C LYS A 224 7.80 -10.53 -15.43
N ILE A 225 6.72 -10.67 -16.18
CA ILE A 225 5.84 -11.84 -16.05
C ILE A 225 6.42 -12.96 -16.91
N GLU A 226 6.73 -14.08 -16.26
CA GLU A 226 7.20 -15.31 -16.90
C GLU A 226 6.36 -16.47 -16.35
N ASP A 227 5.75 -17.26 -17.21
CA ASP A 227 4.91 -18.41 -16.86
C ASP A 227 3.85 -18.13 -15.78
N GLY A 228 3.27 -16.94 -15.81
CA GLY A 228 2.21 -16.53 -14.88
C GLY A 228 2.67 -16.09 -13.50
N VAL A 229 3.96 -15.82 -13.34
CA VAL A 229 4.55 -15.27 -12.10
C VAL A 229 5.41 -14.06 -12.41
N ILE A 230 5.54 -13.17 -11.43
CA ILE A 230 6.42 -12.01 -11.55
C ILE A 230 7.83 -12.40 -11.09
N VAL A 231 8.77 -12.45 -12.04
CA VAL A 231 10.18 -12.70 -11.83
C VAL A 231 10.89 -11.35 -11.63
N PRO A 232 11.52 -11.09 -10.48
CA PRO A 232 12.22 -9.83 -10.24
C PRO A 232 13.41 -9.61 -11.19
N ALA A 233 13.70 -8.35 -11.48
CA ALA A 233 14.94 -7.96 -12.14
C ALA A 233 16.15 -8.27 -11.24
N THR A 234 17.33 -8.42 -11.84
CA THR A 234 18.58 -8.71 -11.15
C THR A 234 19.49 -7.48 -11.02
N THR A 235 19.13 -6.40 -11.66
CA THR A 235 19.87 -5.13 -11.66
C THR A 235 18.90 -3.96 -11.53
N PRO A 236 19.33 -2.81 -10.95
CA PRO A 236 20.63 -2.54 -10.32
C PRO A 236 20.85 -3.29 -9.00
N VAL A 237 22.08 -3.34 -8.50
CA VAL A 237 22.35 -3.69 -7.11
C VAL A 237 21.98 -2.50 -6.25
N ILE A 238 21.14 -2.72 -5.26
CA ILE A 238 20.66 -1.66 -4.35
C ILE A 238 21.14 -1.95 -2.94
N THR A 239 21.77 -0.98 -2.30
CA THR A 239 22.07 -0.99 -0.87
C THR A 239 21.33 0.16 -0.22
N CYS A 240 20.60 -0.13 0.85
CA CYS A 240 19.74 0.88 1.49
C CYS A 240 19.97 0.95 3.00
N GLN A 241 19.98 2.16 3.54
CA GLN A 241 19.84 2.45 4.97
C GLN A 241 18.49 3.12 5.21
N CYS A 242 17.75 2.62 6.20
CA CYS A 242 16.43 3.15 6.54
C CYS A 242 16.43 3.79 7.93
N VAL A 243 16.33 5.11 7.97
CA VAL A 243 16.39 5.92 9.19
C VAL A 243 15.03 6.50 9.52
N ARG A 244 14.56 6.35 10.77
CA ARG A 244 13.39 7.07 11.25
C ARG A 244 13.81 8.47 11.71
N VAL A 245 13.11 9.50 11.23
CA VAL A 245 13.40 10.89 11.51
C VAL A 245 12.21 11.59 12.18
N PRO A 246 12.43 12.70 12.92
CA PRO A 246 11.39 13.43 13.62
C PRO A 246 10.60 14.33 12.65
N VAL A 247 9.98 13.70 11.66
CA VAL A 247 9.08 14.32 10.68
C VAL A 247 7.74 13.61 10.77
N LEU A 248 6.65 14.36 10.79
CA LEU A 248 5.32 13.78 10.95
C LEU A 248 4.92 12.98 9.72
N ASN A 249 4.98 13.59 8.54
CA ASN A 249 4.53 12.99 7.28
C ASN A 249 5.57 13.20 6.17
N GLY A 250 5.59 12.27 5.21
CA GLY A 250 6.44 12.34 4.02
C GLY A 250 7.82 11.71 4.24
N HIS A 251 8.13 10.73 3.39
CA HIS A 251 9.47 10.11 3.34
C HIS A 251 10.33 10.83 2.31
N THR A 252 11.62 10.95 2.61
CA THR A 252 12.63 11.49 1.70
C THR A 252 13.73 10.47 1.50
N ALA A 253 14.37 10.46 0.35
CA ALA A 253 15.55 9.64 0.11
C ALA A 253 16.72 10.48 -0.42
N ALA A 254 17.93 10.19 0.08
CA ALA A 254 19.18 10.60 -0.53
C ALA A 254 19.72 9.39 -1.31
N VAL A 255 19.97 9.59 -2.61
CA VAL A 255 20.28 8.46 -3.51
C VAL A 255 21.50 8.77 -4.35
N PHE A 256 22.47 7.87 -4.34
CA PHE A 256 23.60 7.84 -5.27
C PHE A 256 23.36 6.75 -6.32
N VAL A 257 23.54 7.09 -7.59
CA VAL A 257 23.33 6.17 -8.70
C VAL A 257 24.56 6.14 -9.59
N LYS A 258 25.00 4.93 -9.95
CA LYS A 258 26.00 4.73 -11.01
C LYS A 258 25.31 4.18 -12.24
N PHE A 259 25.61 4.81 -13.38
CA PHE A 259 25.07 4.44 -14.70
C PHE A 259 26.16 3.84 -15.58
N ARG A 260 25.78 2.89 -16.46
CA ARG A 260 26.68 2.41 -17.51
C ARG A 260 26.81 3.41 -18.67
N LYS A 261 25.73 4.12 -18.95
CA LYS A 261 25.68 5.22 -19.92
C LYS A 261 25.60 6.52 -19.12
N ASN A 262 26.65 7.34 -19.18
CA ASN A 262 26.72 8.57 -18.39
C ASN A 262 25.74 9.62 -18.95
N PRO A 263 24.67 9.97 -18.23
CA PRO A 263 23.78 11.05 -18.65
C PRO A 263 24.42 12.41 -18.43
N THR A 264 24.00 13.39 -19.23
CA THR A 264 24.30 14.81 -18.93
C THR A 264 23.33 15.31 -17.84
N LYS A 265 23.63 16.49 -17.28
CA LYS A 265 22.74 17.13 -16.29
C LYS A 265 21.35 17.45 -16.86
N GLU A 266 21.32 17.80 -18.16
CA GLU A 266 20.10 18.18 -18.86
C GLU A 266 19.21 16.96 -19.18
N GLN A 267 19.77 15.76 -19.12
CA GLN A 267 19.05 14.50 -19.35
C GLN A 267 18.48 13.91 -18.05
N LEU A 268 18.95 14.38 -16.89
CA LEU A 268 18.46 14.00 -15.56
C LEU A 268 17.43 14.99 -15.01
#